data_68b56c0a0cfe2dc45444979adbf0cb1b
#
_entry.id   68b56c0a0cfe2dc45444979adbf0cb1b
#
_cell.length_a   1.000
_cell.length_b   1.000
_cell.length_c   1.000
_cell.angle_alpha   90.00
_cell.angle_beta   90.00
_cell.angle_gamma   90.00
#
_symmetry.space_group_name_H-M   'P 1'
#
loop_
_entity.id
_entity.type
_entity.pdbx_description
1 polymer ?
#
loop_
_entity_poly.entity_id
_entity_poly.type
_entity_poly.pdbx_seq_one_letter_code
_entity_poly.pdbx_strand_id
1 'polypeptide(L)'
;MAAQSLRKYRRITVKIGSALLVDRTTGLKRDWLASLADDIAVLAEGGAEILVVSSGAIALGRTILGLGKRALKLEESQAAAAVGQIALAGAWSDALGKGGLKSGQILLTLGDTEERRRYLNARATISTLLKMKAVPVINENDTVATSEIRYGDNDRLAARVATMMGADLLVLLSDIDGLYTAPPARDPQARFIPVVDRITPEIEAMAGAXXXXVGAFARRHAHQARRRQDRHRRRHRHGHHSRHPIVAAAGDRAW
;
A
#
# COMPACT_ATOMS: atom_id res chain seq x y z
N MET A 1 0.45 -13.61 -20.58
CA MET A 1 -0.55 -14.05 -19.57
C MET A 1 -1.65 -12.99 -19.54
N ALA A 2 -2.92 -13.41 -19.58
CA ALA A 2 -4.02 -12.45 -19.48
C ALA A 2 -3.99 -11.76 -18.11
N ALA A 3 -4.13 -10.45 -18.11
CA ALA A 3 -4.25 -9.68 -16.87
C ALA A 3 -5.43 -10.23 -16.06
N GLN A 4 -5.16 -10.65 -14.84
CA GLN A 4 -6.23 -11.12 -13.97
C GLN A 4 -7.09 -9.92 -13.58
N SER A 5 -8.38 -9.99 -13.89
CA SER A 5 -9.29 -8.91 -13.55
C SER A 5 -9.31 -8.67 -12.04
N LEU A 6 -9.09 -7.44 -11.63
CA LEU A 6 -9.16 -7.02 -10.23
C LEU A 6 -10.59 -7.04 -9.69
N ARG A 7 -11.58 -7.04 -10.58
CA ARG A 7 -13.02 -7.02 -10.22
C ARG A 7 -13.47 -8.25 -9.44
N LYS A 8 -12.67 -9.33 -9.41
CA LYS A 8 -13.00 -10.54 -8.63
C LYS A 8 -12.70 -10.41 -7.13
N TYR A 9 -11.95 -9.38 -6.74
CA TYR A 9 -11.58 -9.17 -5.34
C TYR A 9 -12.53 -8.18 -4.68
N ARG A 10 -13.01 -8.53 -3.51
CA ARG A 10 -13.97 -7.70 -2.77
C ARG A 10 -13.28 -6.57 -2.02
N ARG A 11 -12.10 -6.82 -1.45
CA ARG A 11 -11.37 -5.81 -0.69
C ARG A 11 -9.93 -5.75 -1.15
N ILE A 12 -9.53 -4.58 -1.64
CA ILE A 12 -8.22 -4.36 -2.24
C ILE A 12 -7.49 -3.26 -1.47
N THR A 13 -6.25 -3.52 -1.08
CA THR A 13 -5.35 -2.49 -0.56
C THR A 13 -4.38 -2.12 -1.67
N VAL A 14 -4.32 -0.84 -2.03
CA VAL A 14 -3.40 -0.32 -3.06
C VAL A 14 -2.36 0.55 -2.35
N LYS A 15 -1.09 0.16 -2.44
CA LYS A 15 0.03 0.97 -1.91
C LYS A 15 0.71 1.71 -3.06
N ILE A 16 0.96 2.97 -2.86
CA ILE A 16 1.58 3.83 -3.88
C ILE A 16 2.92 4.37 -3.36
N GLY A 17 3.98 4.11 -4.12
CA GLY A 17 5.32 4.62 -3.83
C GLY A 17 5.44 6.12 -4.11
N SER A 18 6.31 6.80 -3.33
CA SER A 18 6.49 8.25 -3.45
C SER A 18 6.97 8.69 -4.84
N ALA A 19 7.78 7.87 -5.51
CA ALA A 19 8.31 8.19 -6.85
C ALA A 19 7.23 8.26 -7.93
N LEU A 20 6.10 7.56 -7.71
CA LEU A 20 4.96 7.62 -8.64
C LEU A 20 4.11 8.87 -8.43
N LEU A 21 4.06 9.39 -7.19
CA LEU A 21 3.21 10.53 -6.83
C LEU A 21 3.93 11.87 -6.93
N VAL A 22 5.24 11.89 -6.65
CA VAL A 22 5.95 13.16 -6.50
C VAL A 22 7.20 13.18 -7.37
N ASP A 23 7.30 14.21 -8.19
CA ASP A 23 8.53 14.59 -8.86
C ASP A 23 9.23 15.66 -8.01
N ARG A 24 10.54 15.54 -7.89
CA ARG A 24 11.33 16.42 -7.00
C ARG A 24 11.43 17.86 -7.49
N THR A 25 11.12 18.11 -8.77
CA THR A 25 11.19 19.44 -9.36
C THR A 25 9.82 20.06 -9.58
N THR A 26 8.87 19.26 -10.11
CA THR A 26 7.54 19.75 -10.45
C THR A 26 6.49 19.51 -9.36
N GLY A 27 6.84 18.73 -8.34
CA GLY A 27 5.93 18.42 -7.23
C GLY A 27 5.01 17.27 -7.53
N LEU A 28 3.74 17.38 -7.16
CA LEU A 28 2.77 16.30 -7.27
C LEU A 28 2.42 16.00 -8.74
N LYS A 29 2.50 14.74 -9.13
CA LYS A 29 2.13 14.25 -10.47
C LYS A 29 0.61 14.10 -10.57
N ARG A 30 -0.08 15.23 -10.77
CA ARG A 30 -1.55 15.31 -10.68
C ARG A 30 -2.27 14.43 -11.70
N ASP A 31 -1.75 14.39 -12.94
CA ASP A 31 -2.39 13.61 -14.02
C ASP A 31 -2.30 12.11 -13.74
N TRP A 32 -1.17 11.64 -13.22
CA TRP A 32 -1.01 10.25 -12.82
C TRP A 32 -1.94 9.90 -11.65
N LEU A 33 -2.03 10.79 -10.65
CA LEU A 33 -2.93 10.60 -9.51
C LEU A 33 -4.41 10.56 -9.97
N ALA A 34 -4.78 11.43 -10.91
CA ALA A 34 -6.15 11.46 -11.46
C ALA A 34 -6.46 10.13 -12.18
N SER A 35 -5.55 9.66 -13.05
CA SER A 35 -5.72 8.38 -13.74
C SER A 35 -5.90 7.20 -12.76
N LEU A 36 -5.09 7.17 -11.69
CA LEU A 36 -5.24 6.12 -10.67
C LEU A 36 -6.57 6.24 -9.91
N ALA A 37 -7.01 7.48 -9.63
CA ALA A 37 -8.29 7.69 -8.96
C ALA A 37 -9.47 7.23 -9.83
N ASP A 38 -9.39 7.40 -11.15
CA ASP A 38 -10.38 6.89 -12.10
C ASP A 38 -10.45 5.35 -12.05
N ASP A 39 -9.28 4.68 -12.05
CA ASP A 39 -9.22 3.22 -11.92
C ASP A 39 -9.84 2.75 -10.58
N ILE A 40 -9.55 3.47 -9.50
CA ILE A 40 -10.13 3.19 -8.17
C ILE A 40 -11.66 3.35 -8.22
N ALA A 41 -12.16 4.40 -8.90
CA ALA A 41 -13.61 4.64 -9.02
C ALA A 41 -14.29 3.48 -9.77
N VAL A 42 -13.71 3.02 -10.87
CA VAL A 42 -14.23 1.88 -11.64
C VAL A 42 -14.32 0.61 -10.77
N LEU A 43 -13.29 0.35 -9.94
CA LEU A 43 -13.30 -0.82 -9.04
C LEU A 43 -14.36 -0.65 -7.94
N ALA A 44 -14.49 0.55 -7.38
CA ALA A 44 -15.45 0.83 -6.31
C ALA A 44 -16.90 0.74 -6.85
N GLU A 45 -17.17 1.23 -8.06
CA GLU A 45 -18.45 1.07 -8.74
C GLU A 45 -18.80 -0.41 -8.93
N GLY A 46 -17.79 -1.24 -9.19
CA GLY A 46 -17.94 -2.69 -9.28
C GLY A 46 -18.17 -3.38 -7.93
N GLY A 47 -18.24 -2.62 -6.85
CA GLY A 47 -18.54 -3.13 -5.51
C GLY A 47 -17.31 -3.47 -4.66
N ALA A 48 -16.09 -3.18 -5.15
CA ALA A 48 -14.89 -3.43 -4.36
C ALA A 48 -14.71 -2.36 -3.27
N GLU A 49 -14.26 -2.80 -2.09
CA GLU A 49 -13.84 -1.92 -1.00
C GLU A 49 -12.35 -1.62 -1.19
N ILE A 50 -12.01 -0.37 -1.47
CA ILE A 50 -10.63 0.03 -1.74
C ILE A 50 -10.03 0.76 -0.54
N LEU A 51 -8.81 0.36 -0.17
CA LEU A 51 -7.97 1.05 0.81
C LEU A 51 -6.71 1.55 0.09
N VAL A 52 -6.40 2.81 0.25
CA VAL A 52 -5.19 3.41 -0.33
C VAL A 52 -4.15 3.57 0.78
N VAL A 53 -2.91 3.14 0.53
CA VAL A 53 -1.76 3.44 1.40
C VAL A 53 -0.79 4.29 0.58
N SER A 54 -0.78 5.59 0.87
CA SER A 54 -0.06 6.58 0.07
C SER A 54 1.25 6.96 0.73
N SER A 55 2.32 7.05 -0.07
CA SER A 55 3.58 7.67 0.34
C SER A 55 3.67 9.08 -0.25
N GLY A 56 4.76 9.76 0.05
CA GLY A 56 5.13 10.99 -0.66
C GLY A 56 4.98 12.28 0.13
N ALA A 57 4.47 12.25 1.35
CA ALA A 57 4.28 13.47 2.15
C ALA A 57 5.60 14.23 2.35
N ILE A 58 6.65 13.54 2.79
CA ILE A 58 7.98 14.18 2.98
C ILE A 58 8.50 14.74 1.65
N ALA A 59 8.41 13.96 0.57
CA ALA A 59 8.92 14.40 -0.74
C ALA A 59 8.18 15.66 -1.23
N LEU A 60 6.87 15.67 -1.11
CA LEU A 60 6.03 16.79 -1.51
C LEU A 60 6.30 18.01 -0.64
N GLY A 61 6.39 17.82 0.68
CA GLY A 61 6.69 18.90 1.62
C GLY A 61 8.07 19.51 1.39
N ARG A 62 9.07 18.68 1.04
CA ARG A 62 10.39 19.19 0.66
C ARG A 62 10.30 20.16 -0.53
N THR A 63 9.50 19.80 -1.53
CA THR A 63 9.30 20.66 -2.71
C THR A 63 8.59 21.95 -2.32
N ILE A 64 7.53 21.86 -1.53
CA ILE A 64 6.75 23.03 -1.08
C ILE A 64 7.61 23.99 -0.24
N LEU A 65 8.42 23.44 0.66
CA LEU A 65 9.28 24.23 1.55
C LEU A 65 10.60 24.67 0.91
N GLY A 66 10.86 24.28 -0.35
CA GLY A 66 12.11 24.62 -1.02
C GLY A 66 13.35 24.00 -0.39
N LEU A 67 13.20 22.87 0.30
CA LEU A 67 14.33 22.17 0.94
C LEU A 67 15.14 21.42 -0.13
N GLY A 68 16.37 21.78 -0.32
CA GLY A 68 17.23 21.20 -1.36
C GLY A 68 17.47 19.70 -1.23
N LYS A 69 18.39 19.16 -2.02
CA LYS A 69 18.64 17.71 -2.14
C LYS A 69 19.42 17.11 -0.96
N ARG A 70 19.90 17.91 -0.02
CA ARG A 70 20.66 17.41 1.14
C ARG A 70 19.84 16.45 2.00
N ALA A 71 20.52 15.62 2.77
CA ALA A 71 19.86 14.80 3.78
C ALA A 71 19.18 15.71 4.81
N LEU A 72 17.95 15.39 5.16
CA LEU A 72 17.20 16.10 6.20
C LEU A 72 17.46 15.47 7.56
N LYS A 73 17.50 16.29 8.58
CA LYS A 73 17.43 15.81 9.96
C LYS A 73 16.02 15.29 10.23
N LEU A 74 15.85 14.54 11.31
CA LEU A 74 14.54 13.97 11.67
C LEU A 74 13.45 15.04 11.75
N GLU A 75 13.70 16.08 12.52
CA GLU A 75 12.74 17.18 12.72
C GLU A 75 12.42 17.94 11.43
N GLU A 76 13.36 18.02 10.50
CA GLU A 76 13.14 18.62 9.18
C GLU A 76 12.27 17.71 8.31
N SER A 77 12.48 16.40 8.41
CA SER A 77 11.67 15.41 7.71
C SER A 77 10.23 15.42 8.24
N GLN A 78 10.07 15.50 9.56
CA GLN A 78 8.76 15.59 10.23
C GLN A 78 8.03 16.88 9.81
N ALA A 79 8.73 18.01 9.79
CA ALA A 79 8.15 19.29 9.33
C ALA A 79 7.75 19.23 7.86
N ALA A 80 8.60 18.64 7.01
CA ALA A 80 8.28 18.44 5.59
C ALA A 80 7.05 17.50 5.46
N ALA A 81 7.00 16.43 6.23
CA ALA A 81 5.85 15.53 6.23
C ALA A 81 4.55 16.27 6.59
N ALA A 82 4.59 17.10 7.63
CA ALA A 82 3.43 17.88 8.09
C ALA A 82 2.87 18.78 6.96
N VAL A 83 3.75 19.51 6.28
CA VAL A 83 3.36 20.40 5.17
C VAL A 83 2.87 19.59 3.97
N GLY A 84 3.62 18.56 3.60
CA GLY A 84 3.30 17.74 2.42
C GLY A 84 2.04 16.91 2.61
N GLN A 85 1.76 16.46 3.83
CA GLN A 85 0.57 15.63 4.11
C GLN A 85 -0.74 16.39 3.86
N ILE A 86 -0.80 17.68 4.18
CA ILE A 86 -1.97 18.52 3.88
C ILE A 86 -2.22 18.54 2.36
N ALA A 87 -1.18 18.84 1.58
CA ALA A 87 -1.29 18.94 0.13
C ALA A 87 -1.63 17.56 -0.50
N LEU A 88 -1.01 16.50 0.01
CA LEU A 88 -1.24 15.13 -0.47
C LEU A 88 -2.68 14.67 -0.19
N ALA A 89 -3.18 14.91 1.02
CA ALA A 89 -4.54 14.53 1.41
C ALA A 89 -5.58 15.30 0.59
N GLY A 90 -5.34 16.60 0.38
CA GLY A 90 -6.21 17.42 -0.49
C GLY A 90 -6.25 16.89 -1.92
N ALA A 91 -5.08 16.59 -2.48
CA ALA A 91 -4.99 16.06 -3.84
C ALA A 91 -5.71 14.72 -4.00
N TRP A 92 -5.60 13.81 -3.02
CA TRP A 92 -6.36 12.56 -3.02
C TRP A 92 -7.86 12.82 -2.95
N SER A 93 -8.29 13.75 -2.07
CA SER A 93 -9.71 14.10 -1.93
C SER A 93 -10.27 14.66 -3.23
N ASP A 94 -9.53 15.55 -3.87
CA ASP A 94 -9.93 16.16 -5.15
C ASP A 94 -10.00 15.10 -6.27
N ALA A 95 -8.98 14.25 -6.39
CA ALA A 95 -8.90 13.25 -7.44
C ALA A 95 -10.04 12.21 -7.30
N LEU A 96 -10.22 11.65 -6.10
CA LEU A 96 -11.29 10.68 -5.84
C LEU A 96 -12.67 11.32 -5.95
N GLY A 97 -12.80 12.59 -5.55
CA GLY A 97 -14.05 13.36 -5.64
C GLY A 97 -14.56 13.53 -7.07
N LYS A 98 -13.67 13.63 -8.05
CA LYS A 98 -14.05 13.70 -9.48
C LYS A 98 -14.79 12.42 -9.92
N GLY A 99 -14.39 11.27 -9.37
CA GLY A 99 -15.06 9.98 -9.58
C GLY A 99 -16.23 9.73 -8.63
N GLY A 100 -16.71 10.76 -7.92
CA GLY A 100 -17.85 10.63 -7.00
C GLY A 100 -17.54 9.93 -5.67
N LEU A 101 -16.26 9.64 -5.40
CA LEU A 101 -15.85 8.94 -4.18
C LEU A 101 -15.49 9.93 -3.08
N LYS A 102 -15.94 9.65 -1.88
CA LYS A 102 -15.49 10.35 -0.66
C LYS A 102 -14.21 9.69 -0.17
N SER A 103 -13.31 10.46 0.43
CA SER A 103 -12.10 9.94 1.03
C SER A 103 -12.01 10.32 2.51
N GLY A 104 -11.28 9.50 3.28
CA GLY A 104 -11.01 9.79 4.69
C GLY A 104 -9.54 9.57 5.00
N GLN A 105 -8.86 10.59 5.49
CA GLN A 105 -7.44 10.47 5.87
C GLN A 105 -7.30 9.69 7.18
N ILE A 106 -6.37 8.74 7.18
CA ILE A 106 -5.96 7.96 8.38
C ILE A 106 -4.44 8.03 8.48
N LEU A 107 -3.95 8.51 9.60
CA LEU A 107 -2.50 8.52 9.88
C LEU A 107 -2.20 7.50 10.98
N LEU A 108 -1.30 6.57 10.69
CA LEU A 108 -0.92 5.50 11.61
C LEU A 108 0.59 5.41 11.73
N THR A 109 1.06 5.09 12.93
CA THR A 109 2.44 4.61 13.09
C THR A 109 2.45 3.08 13.02
N LEU A 110 3.61 2.48 12.83
CA LEU A 110 3.74 1.03 12.91
C LEU A 110 3.34 0.53 14.30
N GLY A 111 3.64 1.30 15.36
CA GLY A 111 3.22 0.99 16.72
C GLY A 111 1.70 0.88 16.89
N ASP A 112 0.93 1.71 16.17
CA ASP A 112 -0.54 1.65 16.20
C ASP A 112 -1.07 0.33 15.61
N THR A 113 -0.29 -0.33 14.78
CA THR A 113 -0.66 -1.64 14.23
C THR A 113 -0.23 -2.81 15.13
N GLU A 114 0.53 -2.56 16.19
CA GLU A 114 1.06 -3.58 17.10
C GLU A 114 0.34 -3.56 18.45
N GLU A 115 0.07 -2.38 19.00
CA GLU A 115 -0.63 -2.23 20.27
C GLU A 115 -2.11 -2.56 20.07
N ARG A 116 -2.62 -3.54 20.85
CA ARG A 116 -3.94 -4.15 20.64
C ARG A 116 -5.09 -3.11 20.63
N ARG A 117 -5.09 -2.17 21.57
CA ARG A 117 -6.17 -1.17 21.70
C ARG A 117 -6.20 -0.24 20.49
N ARG A 118 -5.01 0.27 20.10
CA ARG A 118 -4.87 1.15 18.94
C ARG A 118 -5.22 0.43 17.65
N TYR A 119 -4.77 -0.83 17.50
CA TYR A 119 -5.09 -1.70 16.37
C TYR A 119 -6.61 -1.84 16.21
N LEU A 120 -7.34 -2.17 17.30
CA LEU A 120 -8.79 -2.36 17.25
C LEU A 120 -9.52 -1.06 16.91
N ASN A 121 -9.05 0.05 17.46
CA ASN A 121 -9.61 1.38 17.19
C ASN A 121 -9.41 1.78 15.73
N ALA A 122 -8.18 1.68 15.22
CA ALA A 122 -7.88 1.98 13.80
C ALA A 122 -8.72 1.10 12.87
N ARG A 123 -8.79 -0.20 13.16
CA ARG A 123 -9.60 -1.15 12.38
C ARG A 123 -11.08 -0.75 12.38
N ALA A 124 -11.62 -0.34 13.52
CA ALA A 124 -13.03 0.08 13.63
C ALA A 124 -13.29 1.34 12.78
N THR A 125 -12.40 2.34 12.89
CA THR A 125 -12.51 3.59 12.12
C THR A 125 -12.46 3.31 10.61
N ILE A 126 -11.47 2.53 10.16
CA ILE A 126 -11.33 2.17 8.74
C ILE A 126 -12.57 1.40 8.27
N SER A 127 -13.06 0.44 9.09
CA SER A 127 -14.27 -0.32 8.74
C SER A 127 -15.49 0.58 8.61
N THR A 128 -15.59 1.61 9.44
CA THR A 128 -16.70 2.58 9.40
C THR A 128 -16.63 3.41 8.11
N LEU A 129 -15.44 3.88 7.71
CA LEU A 129 -15.27 4.58 6.43
C LEU A 129 -15.73 3.72 5.25
N LEU A 130 -15.30 2.45 5.22
CA LEU A 130 -15.70 1.53 4.14
C LEU A 130 -17.23 1.31 4.11
N LYS A 131 -17.87 1.17 5.28
CA LYS A 131 -19.35 1.06 5.37
C LYS A 131 -20.05 2.31 4.84
N MET A 132 -19.43 3.48 5.03
CA MET A 132 -19.91 4.76 4.51
C MET A 132 -19.56 4.99 3.03
N LYS A 133 -18.97 3.97 2.37
CA LYS A 133 -18.50 4.03 0.97
C LYS A 133 -17.48 5.14 0.75
N ALA A 134 -16.67 5.42 1.77
CA ALA A 134 -15.53 6.33 1.66
C ALA A 134 -14.24 5.52 1.52
N VAL A 135 -13.32 6.00 0.70
CA VAL A 135 -11.99 5.39 0.49
C VAL A 135 -11.05 5.86 1.62
N PRO A 136 -10.60 4.95 2.50
CA PRO A 136 -9.57 5.33 3.48
C PRO A 136 -8.23 5.57 2.75
N VAL A 137 -7.68 6.78 2.90
CA VAL A 137 -6.35 7.15 2.41
C VAL A 137 -5.42 7.17 3.62
N ILE A 138 -4.61 6.15 3.72
CA ILE A 138 -3.78 5.84 4.88
C ILE A 138 -2.34 6.24 4.58
N ASN A 139 -1.66 6.86 5.53
CA ASN A 139 -0.23 7.14 5.45
C ASN A 139 0.39 6.95 6.84
N GLU A 140 1.71 6.89 6.87
CA GLU A 140 2.42 6.93 8.14
C GLU A 140 2.26 8.30 8.78
N ASN A 141 2.15 8.32 10.12
CA ASN A 141 2.15 9.55 10.90
C ASN A 141 3.61 9.96 11.17
N ASP A 142 4.24 10.46 10.13
CA ASP A 142 5.65 10.87 10.16
C ASP A 142 5.92 11.94 11.23
N THR A 143 4.91 12.75 11.60
CA THR A 143 5.10 13.86 12.53
C THR A 143 5.38 13.42 13.97
N VAL A 144 4.98 12.20 14.33
CA VAL A 144 5.18 11.64 15.67
C VAL A 144 6.05 10.37 15.65
N ALA A 145 6.53 9.97 14.48
CA ALA A 145 7.38 8.80 14.36
C ALA A 145 8.75 9.11 15.00
N THR A 146 9.14 8.34 15.99
CA THR A 146 10.40 8.52 16.73
C THR A 146 11.54 7.67 16.17
N SER A 147 11.22 6.65 15.41
CA SER A 147 12.23 5.87 14.67
C SER A 147 12.67 6.61 13.43
N GLU A 148 13.90 6.42 13.01
CA GLU A 148 14.37 6.95 11.74
C GLU A 148 13.41 6.56 10.61
N ILE A 149 12.95 7.55 9.86
CA ILE A 149 12.07 7.32 8.71
C ILE A 149 12.88 6.57 7.65
N ARG A 150 12.51 5.33 7.40
CA ARG A 150 13.23 4.44 6.50
C ARG A 150 12.44 4.18 5.22
N TYR A 151 13.19 3.96 4.15
CA TYR A 151 12.61 3.53 2.88
C TYR A 151 11.86 2.19 3.07
N GLY A 152 10.64 2.11 2.58
CA GLY A 152 9.84 0.89 2.65
C GLY A 152 8.90 0.77 3.85
N ASP A 153 8.85 1.77 4.72
CA ASP A 153 7.95 1.74 5.88
C ASP A 153 6.49 1.68 5.44
N ASN A 154 6.11 2.37 4.37
CA ASN A 154 4.75 2.29 3.83
C ASN A 154 4.43 0.93 3.16
N ASP A 155 5.43 0.15 2.70
CA ASP A 155 5.19 -1.22 2.27
C ASP A 155 4.80 -2.11 3.46
N ARG A 156 5.50 -1.94 4.58
CA ARG A 156 5.18 -2.62 5.83
C ARG A 156 3.82 -2.20 6.36
N LEU A 157 3.54 -0.89 6.35
CA LEU A 157 2.25 -0.35 6.77
C LEU A 157 1.12 -0.92 5.90
N ALA A 158 1.30 -0.95 4.57
CA ALA A 158 0.30 -1.49 3.64
C ALA A 158 0.02 -2.98 3.91
N ALA A 159 1.08 -3.77 4.16
CA ALA A 159 0.93 -5.18 4.49
C ALA A 159 0.17 -5.37 5.83
N ARG A 160 0.46 -4.51 6.82
CA ARG A 160 -0.25 -4.55 8.12
C ARG A 160 -1.70 -4.12 7.98
N VAL A 161 -1.97 -3.05 7.22
CA VAL A 161 -3.33 -2.57 6.94
C VAL A 161 -4.13 -3.65 6.18
N ALA A 162 -3.55 -4.23 5.14
CA ALA A 162 -4.19 -5.31 4.38
C ALA A 162 -4.55 -6.49 5.29
N THR A 163 -3.62 -6.88 6.19
CA THR A 163 -3.87 -7.93 7.19
C THR A 163 -4.96 -7.51 8.18
N MET A 164 -4.87 -6.30 8.71
CA MET A 164 -5.82 -5.74 9.69
C MET A 164 -7.25 -5.76 9.15
N MET A 165 -7.39 -5.37 7.89
CA MET A 165 -8.69 -5.23 7.24
C MET A 165 -9.17 -6.51 6.54
N GLY A 166 -8.32 -7.54 6.47
CA GLY A 166 -8.65 -8.80 5.79
C GLY A 166 -8.82 -8.58 4.28
N ALA A 167 -7.91 -7.83 3.68
CA ALA A 167 -7.93 -7.57 2.24
C ALA A 167 -7.69 -8.87 1.46
N ASP A 168 -8.39 -9.02 0.35
CA ASP A 168 -8.24 -10.17 -0.55
C ASP A 168 -7.02 -10.02 -1.45
N LEU A 169 -6.59 -8.76 -1.67
CA LEU A 169 -5.48 -8.43 -2.56
C LEU A 169 -4.72 -7.22 -2.00
N LEU A 170 -3.41 -7.28 -2.07
CA LEU A 170 -2.52 -6.14 -1.85
C LEU A 170 -1.79 -5.85 -3.17
N VAL A 171 -2.02 -4.68 -3.72
CA VAL A 171 -1.34 -4.17 -4.93
C VAL A 171 -0.24 -3.21 -4.47
N LEU A 172 0.96 -3.40 -4.96
CA LEU A 172 2.10 -2.52 -4.70
C LEU A 172 2.47 -1.80 -6.00
N LEU A 173 2.14 -0.52 -6.09
CA LEU A 173 2.53 0.31 -7.21
C LEU A 173 3.89 0.95 -6.90
N SER A 174 4.85 0.71 -7.79
CA SER A 174 6.23 1.11 -7.60
C SER A 174 6.83 1.52 -8.95
N ASP A 175 8.02 2.08 -8.91
CA ASP A 175 8.83 2.42 -10.08
C ASP A 175 9.52 1.20 -10.72
N ILE A 176 9.28 0.01 -10.16
CA ILE A 176 9.73 -1.26 -10.73
C ILE A 176 8.50 -2.16 -10.99
N ASP A 177 8.50 -2.85 -12.10
CA ASP A 177 7.36 -3.61 -12.60
C ASP A 177 7.14 -4.98 -11.94
N GLY A 178 7.98 -5.35 -10.98
CA GLY A 178 7.78 -6.58 -10.22
C GLY A 178 9.03 -7.08 -9.51
N LEU A 179 9.01 -8.35 -9.15
CA LEU A 179 10.13 -9.00 -8.46
C LEU A 179 11.14 -9.54 -9.48
N TYR A 180 12.40 -9.35 -9.18
CA TYR A 180 13.53 -9.83 -9.98
C TYR A 180 14.47 -10.65 -9.11
N THR A 181 15.27 -11.52 -9.74
CA THR A 181 16.31 -12.32 -9.06
C THR A 181 17.41 -11.45 -8.45
N ALA A 182 17.62 -10.25 -8.99
CA ALA A 182 18.56 -9.23 -8.50
C ALA A 182 18.07 -7.86 -8.98
N PRO A 183 18.55 -6.74 -8.44
CA PRO A 183 18.14 -5.41 -8.94
C PRO A 183 18.53 -5.24 -10.41
N PRO A 184 17.56 -5.04 -11.33
CA PRO A 184 17.88 -4.99 -12.78
C PRO A 184 18.74 -3.79 -13.17
N ALA A 185 18.71 -2.71 -12.37
CA ALA A 185 19.58 -1.55 -12.62
C ALA A 185 21.06 -1.81 -12.29
N ARG A 186 21.37 -2.89 -11.58
CA ARG A 186 22.75 -3.24 -11.16
C ARG A 186 23.23 -4.54 -11.77
N ASP A 187 22.32 -5.41 -12.15
CA ASP A 187 22.64 -6.74 -12.67
C ASP A 187 21.90 -6.98 -13.99
N PRO A 188 22.61 -6.91 -15.13
CA PRO A 188 22.01 -7.20 -16.44
C PRO A 188 21.48 -8.63 -16.60
N GLN A 189 21.89 -9.56 -15.73
CA GLN A 189 21.40 -10.95 -15.73
C GLN A 189 20.15 -11.13 -14.87
N ALA A 190 19.63 -10.05 -14.25
CA ALA A 190 18.44 -10.11 -13.41
C ALA A 190 17.24 -10.55 -14.24
N ARG A 191 16.54 -11.57 -13.77
CA ARG A 191 15.36 -12.13 -14.44
C ARG A 191 14.10 -11.79 -13.66
N PHE A 192 13.06 -11.38 -14.38
CA PHE A 192 11.74 -11.10 -13.85
C PHE A 192 11.11 -12.40 -13.31
N ILE A 193 10.50 -12.32 -12.13
CA ILE A 193 9.80 -13.44 -11.48
C ILE A 193 8.30 -13.14 -11.54
N PRO A 194 7.56 -13.73 -12.49
CA PRO A 194 6.15 -13.36 -12.71
C PRO A 194 5.21 -13.86 -11.61
N VAL A 195 5.55 -14.94 -10.93
CA VAL A 195 4.69 -15.54 -9.89
C VAL A 195 5.57 -16.14 -8.79
N VAL A 196 5.19 -15.89 -7.56
CA VAL A 196 5.80 -16.51 -6.38
C VAL A 196 4.68 -17.27 -5.63
N ASP A 197 4.67 -18.59 -5.78
CA ASP A 197 3.67 -19.44 -5.10
C ASP A 197 3.93 -19.55 -3.59
N ARG A 198 5.21 -19.53 -3.21
CA ARG A 198 5.64 -19.63 -1.81
C ARG A 198 6.81 -18.72 -1.56
N ILE A 199 6.78 -18.04 -0.44
CA ILE A 199 7.91 -17.24 0.02
C ILE A 199 8.89 -18.18 0.70
N THR A 200 10.05 -18.34 0.07
CA THR A 200 11.19 -19.11 0.60
C THR A 200 12.27 -18.13 1.08
N PRO A 201 13.26 -18.59 1.86
CA PRO A 201 14.37 -17.72 2.25
C PRO A 201 15.10 -17.10 1.05
N GLU A 202 15.19 -17.81 -0.08
CA GLU A 202 15.81 -17.31 -1.31
C GLU A 202 14.99 -16.14 -1.89
N ILE A 203 13.67 -16.28 -1.93
CA ILE A 203 12.76 -15.21 -2.39
C ILE A 203 12.82 -14.00 -1.44
N GLU A 204 12.91 -14.25 -0.14
CA GLU A 204 13.08 -13.16 0.85
C GLU A 204 14.39 -12.41 0.63
N ALA A 205 15.46 -13.14 0.34
CA ALA A 205 16.77 -12.54 0.07
C ALA A 205 16.77 -11.70 -1.20
N MET A 206 16.09 -12.16 -2.27
CA MET A 206 15.95 -11.42 -3.53
C MET A 206 15.13 -10.13 -3.35
N ALA A 207 14.10 -10.17 -2.53
CA ALA A 207 13.22 -9.01 -2.28
C ALA A 207 13.89 -7.92 -1.42
N GLY A 208 14.99 -8.24 -0.75
CA GLY A 208 15.69 -7.27 0.10
C GLY A 208 14.86 -6.84 1.30
N ALA A 209 15.25 -5.74 1.88
CA ALA A 209 14.62 -5.20 3.09
C ALA A 209 13.13 -4.81 2.92
N UNK A 210 12.83 -4.45 1.85
CA UNK A 210 11.48 -4.00 1.54
C UNK A 210 10.48 -5.12 1.46
N UNK A 211 10.93 -6.13 1.06
CA UNK A 211 10.06 -7.24 0.87
C UNK A 211 9.85 -8.07 2.13
N UNK A 212 10.53 -7.83 2.97
CA UNK A 212 10.33 -8.49 4.20
C UNK A 212 9.03 -8.24 4.91
N UNK A 213 8.63 -7.18 4.66
CA UNK A 213 7.32 -6.87 5.15
C UNK A 213 6.25 -7.55 4.39
N VAL A 214 6.39 -7.55 3.13
CA VAL A 214 5.40 -8.23 2.30
C VAL A 214 5.39 -9.74 2.55
N GLY A 215 6.52 -10.31 2.79
CA GLY A 215 6.63 -11.73 3.17
C GLY A 215 5.88 -12.07 4.46
N ALA A 216 5.89 -11.17 5.43
CA ALA A 216 5.15 -11.36 6.67
C ALA A 216 3.62 -11.35 6.45
N PHE A 217 3.13 -10.51 5.53
CA PHE A 217 1.71 -10.50 5.12
C PHE A 217 1.32 -11.86 4.53
N ALA A 218 2.09 -12.34 3.56
CA ALA A 218 1.80 -13.62 2.90
C ALA A 218 1.82 -14.79 3.88
N ARG A 219 2.78 -14.83 4.81
CA ARG A 219 2.86 -15.89 5.83
C ARG A 219 1.68 -15.86 6.80
N ARG A 220 1.25 -14.68 7.27
CA ARG A 220 0.11 -14.56 8.19
C ARG A 220 -1.21 -14.96 7.52
N HIS A 221 -1.40 -14.59 6.26
CA HIS A 221 -2.60 -15.00 5.53
C HIS A 221 -2.63 -16.50 5.26
N ALA A 222 -1.50 -17.12 4.92
CA ALA A 222 -1.42 -18.56 4.79
C ALA A 222 -1.77 -19.28 6.11
N HIS A 223 -1.32 -18.73 7.23
CA HIS A 223 -1.62 -19.30 8.57
C HIS A 223 -3.07 -19.07 8.98
N GLN A 224 -3.66 -17.92 8.68
CA GLN A 224 -5.08 -17.63 8.95
C GLN A 224 -6.00 -18.47 8.05
N ALA A 225 -5.63 -18.66 6.77
CA ALA A 225 -6.36 -19.51 5.85
C ALA A 225 -6.36 -20.96 6.36
N ARG A 226 -5.21 -21.46 6.85
CA ARG A 226 -5.14 -22.80 7.47
C ARG A 226 -6.02 -22.91 8.72
N ARG A 227 -6.00 -21.91 9.62
CA ARG A 227 -6.86 -21.90 10.82
C ARG A 227 -8.35 -21.81 10.49
N ARG A 228 -8.73 -21.09 9.42
CA ARG A 228 -10.12 -21.06 8.94
C ARG A 228 -10.52 -22.40 8.33
N GLN A 229 -9.62 -23.05 7.57
CA GLN A 229 -9.86 -24.38 7.01
C GLN A 229 -10.01 -25.44 8.10
N ASP A 230 -9.20 -25.37 9.16
CA ASP A 230 -9.28 -26.32 10.28
C ASP A 230 -10.59 -26.15 11.06
N ARG A 231 -11.10 -24.92 11.20
CA ARG A 231 -12.42 -24.65 11.80
C ARG A 231 -13.57 -25.08 10.90
N HIS A 232 -13.41 -24.93 9.56
CA HIS A 232 -14.42 -25.37 8.60
C HIS A 232 -14.40 -26.88 8.38
N ARG A 233 -13.22 -27.51 8.40
CA ARG A 233 -13.12 -28.99 8.32
C ARG A 233 -13.82 -29.71 9.47
N ARG A 234 -13.97 -29.05 10.62
CA ARG A 234 -14.76 -29.58 11.73
C ARG A 234 -16.27 -29.43 11.52
N ARG A 235 -16.70 -28.61 10.53
CA ARG A 235 -18.14 -28.38 10.26
C ARG A 235 -18.63 -28.90 8.91
N HIS A 236 -17.80 -28.94 7.86
CA HIS A 236 -18.19 -29.48 6.54
C HIS A 236 -16.98 -29.96 5.74
N ARG A 237 -17.08 -31.15 5.17
CA ARG A 237 -16.12 -31.70 4.21
C ARG A 237 -16.46 -31.12 2.84
N HIS A 238 -15.79 -30.07 2.41
CA HIS A 238 -15.47 -29.67 1.02
C HIS A 238 -14.85 -28.25 1.05
N GLY A 239 -13.62 -28.13 0.58
CA GLY A 239 -12.87 -26.90 0.67
C GLY A 239 -12.36 -26.39 -0.68
N HIS A 240 -12.60 -25.12 -0.96
CA HIS A 240 -11.90 -24.39 -1.99
C HIS A 240 -10.68 -23.67 -1.38
N HIS A 241 -9.53 -23.80 -2.02
CA HIS A 241 -8.30 -23.10 -1.65
C HIS A 241 -8.39 -21.65 -2.15
N SER A 242 -8.57 -20.70 -1.26
CA SER A 242 -8.41 -19.28 -1.60
C SER A 242 -6.92 -18.89 -1.46
N ARG A 243 -6.27 -18.64 -2.58
CA ARG A 243 -4.94 -18.03 -2.63
C ARG A 243 -5.13 -16.52 -2.70
N HIS A 244 -4.44 -15.78 -1.85
CA HIS A 244 -4.47 -14.31 -1.88
C HIS A 244 -3.22 -13.81 -2.61
N PRO A 245 -3.34 -13.35 -3.84
CA PRO A 245 -2.20 -12.88 -4.61
C PRO A 245 -1.74 -11.48 -4.15
N ILE A 246 -0.46 -11.27 -4.31
CA ILE A 246 0.15 -9.94 -4.25
C ILE A 246 0.53 -9.60 -5.70
N VAL A 247 0.10 -8.45 -6.15
CA VAL A 247 0.43 -7.97 -7.50
C VAL A 247 1.31 -6.74 -7.36
N ALA A 248 2.46 -6.77 -8.01
CA ALA A 248 3.27 -5.58 -8.22
C ALA A 248 3.02 -5.10 -9.66
N ALA A 249 2.78 -3.83 -9.82
CA ALA A 249 2.51 -3.23 -11.12
C ALA A 249 3.37 -1.99 -11.33
N ALA A 250 3.92 -1.85 -12.53
CA ALA A 250 4.68 -0.67 -12.92
C ALA A 250 3.75 0.54 -13.16
N GLY A 251 4.27 1.71 -12.88
CA GLY A 251 3.46 2.92 -12.72
C GLY A 251 3.05 3.70 -13.97
N ASP A 252 3.31 3.22 -15.19
CA ASP A 252 2.99 4.03 -16.37
C ASP A 252 1.54 3.89 -16.87
N ARG A 253 0.90 2.80 -16.58
CA ARG A 253 -0.55 2.64 -16.75
C ARG A 253 -1.05 1.72 -15.65
N ALA A 254 -2.10 2.17 -14.96
CA ALA A 254 -2.64 1.40 -13.85
C ALA A 254 -3.57 0.36 -14.38
N TRP A 255 -3.69 -0.45 -15.15
CA TRP A 255 -4.59 -1.53 -15.62
C TRP A 255 -5.24 -1.25 -17.02
#